data_622d23fdd538b33ccd14861d7a4c4e8e
#
_entry.id   622d23fdd538b33ccd14861d7a4c4e8e
#
_cell.length_a   1.000
_cell.length_b   1.000
_cell.length_c   1.000
_cell.angle_alpha   90.00
_cell.angle_beta   90.00
_cell.angle_gamma   90.00
#
_symmetry.space_group_name_H-M   'P 1'
#
loop_
_entity.id
_entity.type
_entity.pdbx_description
1 polymer ?
#
loop_
_entity_poly.entity_id
_entity_poly.type
_entity_poly.pdbx_seq_one_letter_code
_entity_poly.pdbx_strand_id
1 'polypeptide(L)'
;MEIKGLTKLKFRERNIFEGHDDHGHKEDDHDDHAKKEDDHDDHDHDKKEKKKDDHDDHGHGHEGHAHGEFDPHIWLDPMNAKIILSEMAEHLIENDQKNEAKYKANLNKAHKDLDKLTKKVKSELNKDFKSIVFHDAYQYFEKRFGINILGAFTVNTDVMPGAEQL
;
A
#
# COMPACT_ATOMS: atom_id res chain seq x y z
N MET A 1 -14.28 10.78 -12.93
CA MET A 1 -14.46 12.21 -12.54
C MET A 1 -13.21 12.67 -11.82
N GLU A 2 -12.61 13.76 -12.22
CA GLU A 2 -11.39 14.27 -11.59
C GLU A 2 -11.74 15.49 -10.74
N ILE A 3 -11.51 15.40 -9.41
CA ILE A 3 -11.72 16.51 -8.49
C ILE A 3 -10.55 17.49 -8.63
N LYS A 4 -10.86 18.73 -9.06
CA LYS A 4 -9.85 19.78 -9.27
C LYS A 4 -9.34 20.35 -7.93
N GLY A 5 -8.08 20.75 -7.92
CA GLY A 5 -7.47 21.43 -6.77
C GLY A 5 -6.96 20.52 -5.65
N LEU A 6 -7.15 19.20 -5.74
CA LEU A 6 -6.58 18.28 -4.77
C LEU A 6 -5.06 18.28 -4.83
N THR A 7 -4.41 18.36 -3.68
CA THR A 7 -3.00 17.99 -3.55
C THR A 7 -2.92 16.48 -3.62
N LYS A 8 -2.21 15.96 -4.63
CA LYS A 8 -1.95 14.54 -4.81
C LYS A 8 -0.45 14.30 -4.53
N LEU A 9 -0.14 13.34 -3.69
CA LEU A 9 1.23 12.92 -3.40
C LEU A 9 1.43 11.53 -3.98
N LYS A 10 2.57 11.32 -4.64
CA LYS A 10 2.98 9.98 -5.06
C LYS A 10 3.33 9.16 -3.83
N PHE A 11 3.19 7.84 -3.94
CA PHE A 11 3.78 6.96 -2.94
C PHE A 11 5.26 7.30 -2.79
N ARG A 12 5.72 7.32 -1.56
CA ARG A 12 7.12 7.54 -1.24
C ARG A 12 7.79 6.23 -0.89
N GLU A 13 9.06 6.11 -1.24
CA GLU A 13 9.92 5.11 -0.64
C GLU A 13 10.16 5.51 0.82
N ARG A 14 9.79 4.64 1.74
CA ARG A 14 10.04 4.81 3.16
C ARG A 14 10.87 3.60 3.63
N ASN A 15 11.69 3.81 4.67
CA ASN A 15 12.26 2.68 5.39
C ASN A 15 11.12 1.91 6.06
N ILE A 16 10.71 0.84 5.39
CA ILE A 16 9.79 -0.12 5.94
C ILE A 16 10.67 -1.16 6.62
N PHE A 17 10.34 -1.49 7.86
CA PHE A 17 11.00 -2.60 8.57
C PHE A 17 10.43 -3.92 8.04
N GLU A 18 10.48 -4.10 6.71
CA GLU A 18 10.21 -5.39 6.07
C GLU A 18 11.50 -6.18 6.13
N GLY A 19 11.48 -7.31 6.84
CA GLY A 19 12.55 -8.29 6.74
C GLY A 19 12.68 -8.71 5.28
N HIS A 20 13.82 -8.39 4.66
CA HIS A 20 14.18 -8.98 3.40
C HIS A 20 14.38 -10.47 3.66
N ASP A 21 13.43 -11.30 3.26
CA ASP A 21 13.70 -12.72 3.01
C ASP A 21 14.72 -12.76 1.86
N ASP A 22 15.98 -12.57 2.21
CA ASP A 22 17.10 -12.85 1.34
C ASP A 22 17.20 -14.38 1.20
N HIS A 23 16.38 -14.92 0.31
CA HIS A 23 16.58 -16.26 -0.20
C HIS A 23 17.85 -16.26 -1.06
N GLY A 24 18.98 -16.13 -0.38
CA GLY A 24 20.26 -16.35 -0.96
C GLY A 24 20.33 -17.79 -1.46
N HIS A 25 20.06 -17.96 -2.75
CA HIS A 25 20.47 -19.16 -3.47
C HIS A 25 21.99 -19.18 -3.40
N LYS A 26 22.51 -19.93 -2.42
CA LYS A 26 23.87 -20.41 -2.48
C LYS A 26 23.92 -21.34 -3.68
N GLU A 27 24.57 -20.91 -4.73
CA GLU A 27 25.10 -21.77 -5.77
C GLU A 27 26.13 -22.62 -5.08
N ASP A 28 25.76 -23.84 -4.73
CA ASP A 28 26.70 -24.87 -4.31
C ASP A 28 27.43 -25.31 -5.57
N ASP A 29 28.65 -24.79 -5.75
CA ASP A 29 29.66 -25.28 -6.65
C ASP A 29 30.01 -26.74 -6.19
N HIS A 30 29.45 -27.72 -6.87
CA HIS A 30 29.95 -29.09 -6.80
C HIS A 30 30.89 -29.35 -7.96
N ASP A 31 32.16 -29.05 -7.70
CA ASP A 31 33.28 -29.57 -8.44
C ASP A 31 33.54 -31.03 -8.03
N ASP A 32 33.66 -31.84 -9.09
CA ASP A 32 34.54 -32.99 -9.21
C ASP A 32 34.35 -34.22 -8.28
N HIS A 33 33.77 -35.28 -8.83
CA HIS A 33 34.30 -36.61 -8.56
C HIS A 33 34.21 -37.53 -9.77
N ALA A 34 35.41 -38.06 -10.05
CA ALA A 34 35.83 -38.97 -11.10
C ALA A 34 35.07 -40.30 -11.14
N LYS A 35 34.91 -40.76 -12.38
CA LYS A 35 34.81 -42.12 -12.90
C LYS A 35 34.92 -43.28 -11.93
N LYS A 36 33.95 -44.20 -11.98
CA LYS A 36 34.16 -45.64 -12.05
C LYS A 36 33.10 -46.29 -12.92
N GLU A 37 33.60 -46.98 -13.90
CA GLU A 37 32.92 -47.95 -14.76
C GLU A 37 32.59 -49.17 -13.92
N ASP A 38 31.38 -49.72 -14.07
CA ASP A 38 31.13 -51.14 -13.92
C ASP A 38 29.82 -51.50 -14.65
N ASP A 39 29.98 -52.47 -15.55
CA ASP A 39 28.98 -53.16 -16.35
C ASP A 39 27.92 -53.84 -15.49
N HIS A 40 26.68 -53.89 -15.96
CA HIS A 40 25.82 -55.07 -15.91
C HIS A 40 24.49 -54.90 -16.66
N ASP A 41 24.39 -55.73 -17.71
CA ASP A 41 23.29 -56.54 -18.23
C ASP A 41 21.83 -56.06 -18.22
N ASP A 42 21.33 -56.09 -19.45
CA ASP A 42 20.05 -56.50 -19.99
C ASP A 42 18.91 -56.80 -19.04
N HIS A 43 17.83 -56.04 -19.10
CA HIS A 43 16.45 -56.54 -19.06
C HIS A 43 15.49 -55.73 -19.94
N ASP A 44 15.08 -56.39 -20.99
CA ASP A 44 13.97 -56.12 -21.87
C ASP A 44 12.66 -56.16 -21.09
N HIS A 45 11.86 -55.08 -21.07
CA HIS A 45 10.44 -55.13 -20.77
C HIS A 45 9.66 -53.96 -21.36
N ASP A 46 8.88 -54.30 -22.37
CA ASP A 46 7.55 -53.89 -22.77
C ASP A 46 7.11 -52.41 -22.65
N LYS A 47 6.73 -51.97 -23.83
CA LYS A 47 5.91 -50.76 -24.15
C LYS A 47 4.71 -50.64 -23.22
N LYS A 48 4.64 -49.54 -22.47
CA LYS A 48 3.39 -48.95 -22.01
C LYS A 48 3.40 -47.45 -22.32
N GLU A 49 2.35 -47.07 -23.03
CA GLU A 49 2.02 -45.72 -23.41
C GLU A 49 2.06 -44.77 -22.19
N LYS A 50 2.87 -43.75 -22.26
CA LYS A 50 2.85 -42.64 -21.30
C LYS A 50 1.77 -41.64 -21.75
N LYS A 51 0.66 -41.62 -21.03
CA LYS A 51 -0.21 -40.47 -20.97
C LYS A 51 0.60 -39.25 -20.53
N LYS A 52 0.57 -38.20 -21.31
CA LYS A 52 1.02 -36.87 -20.88
C LYS A 52 0.06 -36.40 -19.79
N ASP A 53 0.50 -36.38 -18.57
CA ASP A 53 -0.10 -35.57 -17.53
C ASP A 53 0.39 -34.16 -17.74
N ASP A 54 -0.49 -33.31 -18.27
CA ASP A 54 -0.29 -31.86 -18.26
C ASP A 54 -0.34 -31.42 -16.80
N HIS A 55 0.83 -31.22 -16.21
CA HIS A 55 0.94 -30.45 -14.97
C HIS A 55 0.67 -28.99 -15.32
N ASP A 56 -0.58 -28.57 -15.10
CA ASP A 56 -0.91 -27.15 -15.02
C ASP A 56 -0.03 -26.52 -13.93
N ASP A 57 0.96 -25.80 -14.40
CA ASP A 57 1.78 -24.89 -13.60
C ASP A 57 0.85 -23.80 -13.05
N HIS A 58 0.31 -24.06 -11.85
CA HIS A 58 -0.35 -23.02 -11.08
C HIS A 58 0.71 -22.01 -10.62
N GLY A 59 1.13 -21.19 -11.56
CA GLY A 59 1.85 -19.98 -11.25
C GLY A 59 0.95 -19.14 -10.32
N HIS A 60 1.19 -19.23 -9.02
CA HIS A 60 0.70 -18.25 -8.08
C HIS A 60 1.42 -16.93 -8.39
N GLY A 61 0.94 -16.27 -9.45
CA GLY A 61 1.22 -14.88 -9.65
C GLY A 61 0.68 -14.15 -8.42
N HIS A 62 1.58 -13.72 -7.54
CA HIS A 62 1.26 -12.66 -6.62
C HIS A 62 0.89 -11.47 -7.50
N GLU A 63 -0.40 -11.34 -7.81
CA GLU A 63 -0.94 -10.08 -8.30
C GLU A 63 -0.64 -9.07 -7.20
N GLY A 64 0.53 -8.43 -7.30
CA GLY A 64 0.83 -7.25 -6.53
C GLY A 64 -0.33 -6.31 -6.77
N HIS A 65 -1.15 -6.07 -5.75
CA HIS A 65 -2.20 -5.08 -5.82
C HIS A 65 -1.55 -3.82 -6.39
N ALA A 66 -1.98 -3.43 -7.59
CA ALA A 66 -1.48 -2.24 -8.26
C ALA A 66 -1.90 -1.05 -7.39
N HIS A 67 -1.06 -0.70 -6.43
CA HIS A 67 -1.18 0.55 -5.72
C HIS A 67 -1.09 1.62 -6.80
N GLY A 68 -2.12 2.45 -6.92
CA GLY A 68 -2.15 3.54 -7.89
C GLY A 68 -0.89 4.42 -7.70
N GLU A 69 -0.51 5.20 -8.70
CA GLU A 69 0.66 6.09 -8.66
C GLU A 69 0.66 7.04 -7.46
N PHE A 70 -0.50 7.31 -6.88
CA PHE A 70 -0.71 8.28 -5.80
C PHE A 70 -1.18 7.62 -4.51
N ASP A 71 -0.67 8.14 -3.40
CA ASP A 71 -1.11 7.78 -2.06
C ASP A 71 -2.61 8.11 -1.90
N PRO A 72 -3.46 7.12 -1.56
CA PRO A 72 -4.91 7.31 -1.49
C PRO A 72 -5.37 8.09 -0.25
N HIS A 73 -4.53 8.29 0.77
CA HIS A 73 -4.89 8.90 2.06
C HIS A 73 -5.06 10.42 1.99
N ILE A 74 -5.59 10.91 0.85
CA ILE A 74 -5.72 12.34 0.52
C ILE A 74 -6.52 13.15 1.54
N TRP A 75 -7.48 12.51 2.24
CA TRP A 75 -8.35 13.16 3.23
C TRP A 75 -7.63 13.52 4.54
N LEU A 76 -6.43 13.01 4.78
CA LEU A 76 -5.62 13.37 5.94
C LEU A 76 -4.99 14.76 5.82
N ASP A 77 -5.11 15.41 4.67
CA ASP A 77 -4.94 16.86 4.53
C ASP A 77 -6.30 17.56 4.68
N PRO A 78 -6.54 18.38 5.71
CA PRO A 78 -7.78 19.10 5.89
C PRO A 78 -8.18 19.99 4.70
N MET A 79 -7.23 20.45 3.90
CA MET A 79 -7.53 21.23 2.70
C MET A 79 -8.09 20.34 1.59
N ASN A 80 -7.54 19.15 1.39
CA ASN A 80 -8.13 18.16 0.49
C ASN A 80 -9.52 17.74 0.97
N ALA A 81 -9.69 17.51 2.29
CA ALA A 81 -10.99 17.17 2.86
C ALA A 81 -12.05 18.24 2.56
N LYS A 82 -11.70 19.53 2.63
CA LYS A 82 -12.61 20.63 2.27
C LYS A 82 -13.01 20.59 0.80
N ILE A 83 -12.06 20.32 -0.10
CA ILE A 83 -12.33 20.22 -1.54
C ILE A 83 -13.26 19.02 -1.82
N ILE A 84 -12.99 17.86 -1.23
CA ILE A 84 -13.82 16.65 -1.35
C ILE A 84 -15.25 16.94 -0.87
N LEU A 85 -15.40 17.61 0.28
CA LEU A 85 -16.72 17.97 0.82
C LEU A 85 -17.47 18.94 -0.09
N SER A 86 -16.77 19.88 -0.75
CA SER A 86 -17.39 20.79 -1.70
C SER A 86 -17.96 20.06 -2.90
N GLU A 87 -17.18 19.18 -3.53
CA GLU A 87 -17.63 18.33 -4.63
C GLU A 87 -18.80 17.41 -4.23
N MET A 88 -18.73 16.81 -3.05
CA MET A 88 -19.84 16.02 -2.53
C MET A 88 -21.12 16.84 -2.36
N ALA A 89 -21.01 18.07 -1.84
CA ALA A 89 -22.16 18.95 -1.66
C ALA A 89 -22.75 19.37 -3.00
N GLU A 90 -21.94 19.68 -4.01
CA GLU A 90 -22.39 20.01 -5.36
C GLU A 90 -23.19 18.87 -5.96
N HIS A 91 -22.66 17.63 -5.92
CA HIS A 91 -23.39 16.47 -6.41
C HIS A 91 -24.67 16.17 -5.66
N LEU A 92 -24.69 16.38 -4.34
CA LEU A 92 -25.92 16.21 -3.56
C LEU A 92 -26.98 17.24 -3.97
N ILE A 93 -26.57 18.48 -4.21
CA ILE A 93 -27.47 19.55 -4.65
C ILE A 93 -28.03 19.27 -6.04
N GLU A 94 -27.19 18.81 -6.98
CA GLU A 94 -27.63 18.43 -8.33
C GLU A 94 -28.73 17.36 -8.31
N ASN A 95 -28.63 16.39 -7.41
CA ASN A 95 -29.57 15.27 -7.31
C ASN A 95 -30.76 15.54 -6.37
N ASP A 96 -30.65 16.50 -5.45
CA ASP A 96 -31.68 16.84 -4.45
C ASP A 96 -31.72 18.33 -4.16
N GLN A 97 -32.17 19.10 -5.13
CA GLN A 97 -32.29 20.54 -5.04
C GLN A 97 -33.22 21.04 -3.90
N LYS A 98 -34.17 20.21 -3.48
CA LYS A 98 -35.08 20.57 -2.37
C LYS A 98 -34.32 20.78 -1.05
N ASN A 99 -33.20 20.13 -0.88
CA ASN A 99 -32.37 20.23 0.31
C ASN A 99 -31.10 21.07 0.13
N GLU A 100 -30.99 21.83 -0.97
CA GLU A 100 -29.83 22.67 -1.29
C GLU A 100 -29.39 23.56 -0.11
N ALA A 101 -30.31 24.29 0.53
CA ALA A 101 -29.98 25.13 1.66
C ALA A 101 -29.35 24.36 2.83
N LYS A 102 -29.81 23.15 3.08
CA LYS A 102 -29.28 22.27 4.12
C LYS A 102 -27.89 21.77 3.78
N TYR A 103 -27.65 21.36 2.52
CA TYR A 103 -26.33 20.92 2.08
C TYR A 103 -25.31 22.06 2.17
N LYS A 104 -25.66 23.26 1.71
CA LYS A 104 -24.81 24.44 1.84
C LYS A 104 -24.51 24.82 3.29
N ALA A 105 -25.51 24.74 4.18
CA ALA A 105 -25.29 24.98 5.61
C ALA A 105 -24.35 23.96 6.25
N ASN A 106 -24.53 22.67 5.93
CA ASN A 106 -23.67 21.60 6.41
C ASN A 106 -22.23 21.73 5.91
N LEU A 107 -22.05 22.06 4.61
CA LEU A 107 -20.74 22.31 4.02
C LEU A 107 -20.01 23.45 4.72
N ASN A 108 -20.70 24.60 4.91
CA ASN A 108 -20.13 25.75 5.61
C ASN A 108 -19.72 25.41 7.05
N LYS A 109 -20.55 24.63 7.75
CA LYS A 109 -20.21 24.15 9.11
C LYS A 109 -18.98 23.25 9.07
N ALA A 110 -18.94 22.25 8.19
CA ALA A 110 -17.82 21.31 8.07
C ALA A 110 -16.51 22.04 7.74
N HIS A 111 -16.53 23.02 6.84
CA HIS A 111 -15.35 23.84 6.52
C HIS A 111 -14.84 24.61 7.74
N LYS A 112 -15.74 25.24 8.51
CA LYS A 112 -15.37 25.95 9.75
C LYS A 112 -14.78 25.00 10.81
N ASP A 113 -15.34 23.79 10.92
CA ASP A 113 -14.86 22.81 11.89
C ASP A 113 -13.47 22.28 11.48
N LEU A 114 -13.22 22.05 10.17
CA LEU A 114 -11.90 21.69 9.64
C LEU A 114 -10.87 22.82 9.84
N ASP A 115 -11.27 24.10 9.69
CA ASP A 115 -10.38 25.24 9.95
C ASP A 115 -10.01 25.32 11.44
N LYS A 116 -10.98 25.12 12.35
CA LYS A 116 -10.73 25.05 13.79
C LYS A 116 -9.80 23.89 14.14
N LEU A 117 -10.07 22.70 13.60
CA LEU A 117 -9.23 21.52 13.79
C LEU A 117 -7.80 21.78 13.32
N THR A 118 -7.64 22.34 12.12
CA THR A 118 -6.32 22.67 11.55
C THR A 118 -5.53 23.61 12.46
N LYS A 119 -6.19 24.66 12.98
CA LYS A 119 -5.57 25.61 13.91
C LYS A 119 -5.18 24.93 15.22
N LYS A 120 -6.08 24.11 15.77
CA LYS A 120 -5.83 23.36 17.01
C LYS A 120 -4.63 22.44 16.86
N VAL A 121 -4.61 21.59 15.82
CA VAL A 121 -3.49 20.68 15.56
C VAL A 121 -2.18 21.46 15.43
N LYS A 122 -2.17 22.57 14.66
CA LYS A 122 -0.96 23.39 14.51
C LYS A 122 -0.45 23.98 15.83
N SER A 123 -1.35 24.31 16.76
CA SER A 123 -0.97 24.88 18.05
C SER A 123 -0.51 23.88 19.10
N GLU A 124 -1.01 22.66 19.02
CA GLU A 124 -0.75 21.60 20.02
C GLU A 124 0.34 20.62 19.57
N LEU A 125 0.59 20.54 18.26
CA LEU A 125 1.52 19.57 17.69
C LEU A 125 2.98 19.97 17.98
N ASN A 126 3.70 19.08 18.66
CA ASN A 126 5.13 19.20 18.83
C ASN A 126 5.84 18.78 17.53
N LYS A 127 6.54 19.73 16.89
CA LYS A 127 7.27 19.49 15.62
C LYS A 127 8.51 18.61 15.79
N ASP A 128 9.02 18.52 17.00
CA ASP A 128 10.16 17.65 17.32
C ASP A 128 9.73 16.21 17.61
N PHE A 129 8.41 15.95 17.57
CA PHE A 129 7.85 14.63 17.76
C PHE A 129 8.34 13.69 16.65
N LYS A 130 8.91 12.58 17.09
CA LYS A 130 9.36 11.49 16.21
C LYS A 130 8.56 10.26 16.53
N SER A 131 8.02 9.61 15.52
CA SER A 131 7.20 8.41 15.69
C SER A 131 7.47 7.40 14.59
N ILE A 132 7.16 6.16 14.91
CA ILE A 132 6.97 5.08 13.95
C ILE A 132 5.49 4.76 13.98
N VAL A 133 4.92 4.47 12.81
CA VAL A 133 3.50 4.14 12.67
C VAL A 133 3.33 2.71 12.20
N PHE A 134 2.17 2.13 12.47
CA PHE A 134 1.89 0.78 12.00
C PHE A 134 1.75 0.74 10.47
N HIS A 135 0.96 1.66 9.92
CA HIS A 135 0.67 1.76 8.49
C HIS A 135 1.12 3.12 7.93
N ASP A 136 1.76 3.14 6.75
CA ASP A 136 2.24 4.38 6.10
C ASP A 136 1.11 5.13 5.40
N ALA A 137 0.24 5.75 6.20
CA ALA A 137 -0.92 6.51 5.72
C ALA A 137 -0.78 8.04 5.87
N TYR A 138 0.24 8.51 6.57
CA TYR A 138 0.25 9.87 7.13
C TYR A 138 0.98 10.91 6.28
N GLN A 139 1.40 10.61 5.06
CA GLN A 139 2.19 11.48 4.21
C GLN A 139 1.56 12.87 4.00
N TYR A 140 0.24 12.93 3.79
CA TYR A 140 -0.49 14.19 3.64
C TYR A 140 -0.54 14.99 4.94
N PHE A 141 -0.74 14.32 6.08
CA PHE A 141 -0.74 14.94 7.40
C PHE A 141 0.64 15.49 7.75
N GLU A 142 1.70 14.73 7.53
CA GLU A 142 3.09 15.16 7.72
C GLU A 142 3.39 16.42 6.93
N LYS A 143 3.02 16.43 5.64
CA LYS A 143 3.24 17.59 4.76
C LYS A 143 2.44 18.81 5.23
N ARG A 144 1.19 18.61 5.69
CA ARG A 144 0.32 19.70 6.14
C ARG A 144 0.80 20.34 7.43
N PHE A 145 1.28 19.55 8.36
CA PHE A 145 1.59 19.99 9.72
C PHE A 145 3.08 20.11 10.01
N GLY A 146 3.94 19.66 9.11
CA GLY A 146 5.40 19.78 9.24
C GLY A 146 5.96 18.86 10.33
N ILE A 147 5.41 17.66 10.47
CA ILE A 147 5.97 16.59 11.31
C ILE A 147 6.73 15.59 10.47
N ASN A 148 7.52 14.75 11.12
CA ASN A 148 8.28 13.68 10.46
C ASN A 148 8.03 12.35 11.16
N ILE A 149 7.39 11.42 10.44
CA ILE A 149 7.27 10.03 10.85
C ILE A 149 8.47 9.28 10.30
N LEU A 150 9.21 8.60 11.19
CA LEU A 150 10.51 8.00 10.87
C LEU A 150 10.38 6.71 10.05
N GLY A 151 9.31 5.95 10.25
CA GLY A 151 9.10 4.68 9.59
C GLY A 151 7.69 4.14 9.77
N ALA A 152 7.40 3.06 9.07
CA ALA A 152 6.16 2.30 9.20
C ALA A 152 6.48 0.81 9.22
N PHE A 153 5.64 0.01 9.89
CA PHE A 153 5.77 -1.45 9.89
C PHE A 153 5.20 -2.07 8.61
N THR A 154 4.22 -1.44 8.00
CA THR A 154 3.63 -1.93 6.75
C THR A 154 3.14 -0.78 5.86
N VAL A 155 3.15 -0.98 4.57
CA VAL A 155 2.43 -0.15 3.58
C VAL A 155 1.04 -0.71 3.30
N ASN A 156 0.82 -2.01 3.55
CA ASN A 156 -0.44 -2.70 3.31
C ASN A 156 -0.97 -3.29 4.60
N THR A 157 -2.16 -2.86 5.03
CA THR A 157 -2.83 -3.36 6.24
C THR A 157 -3.37 -4.78 6.10
N ASP A 158 -3.46 -5.30 4.88
CA ASP A 158 -3.92 -6.66 4.61
C ASP A 158 -2.83 -7.71 4.89
N VAL A 159 -1.58 -7.27 5.06
CA VAL A 159 -0.43 -8.11 5.37
C VAL A 159 -0.01 -7.86 6.81
N MET A 160 -0.04 -8.90 7.63
CA MET A 160 0.48 -8.83 9.00
C MET A 160 2.01 -8.71 8.98
N PRO A 161 2.60 -7.81 9.79
CA PRO A 161 4.04 -7.76 9.95
C PRO A 161 4.58 -9.13 10.40
N GLY A 162 5.67 -9.58 9.80
CA GLY A 162 6.36 -10.78 10.24
C GLY A 162 6.96 -10.62 11.65
N ALA A 163 7.33 -11.74 12.28
CA ALA A 163 7.91 -11.72 13.63
C ALA A 163 9.24 -10.93 13.71
N GLU A 164 9.93 -10.77 12.60
CA GLU A 164 11.19 -10.01 12.50
C GLU A 164 10.97 -8.49 12.41
N GLN A 165 9.71 -8.06 12.23
CA GLN A 165 9.33 -6.64 12.12
C GLN A 165 8.84 -6.06 13.46
N LEU A 166 8.64 -6.89 14.48
CA LEU A 166 8.18 -6.53 15.82
C LEU A 166 9.34 -6.57 16.82
#